data_9ecc083c1c86fd9b2740e9135b05aa83
#
_entry.id   9ecc083c1c86fd9b2740e9135b05aa83
#
_cell.length_a   1.000
_cell.length_b   1.000
_cell.length_c   1.000
_cell.angle_alpha   90.00
_cell.angle_beta   90.00
_cell.angle_gamma   90.00
#
_symmetry.space_group_name_H-M   'P 1'
#
loop_
_entity.id
_entity.type
_entity.pdbx_description
1 polymer ?
#
loop_
_entity_poly.entity_id
_entity_poly.type
_entity_poly.pdbx_seq_one_letter_code
_entity_poly.pdbx_strand_id
1 'polypeptide(L)'
;MRFKEVPLKSKLIIFSVVGIFLILAVSTAVIISTVTAQEEKLAYQKSIEMASNYANQFDARMKANQAVARTLALTMATYEASDRKEVGNILENILKENPNLIGVYVGYEPDAFDGRDAEFINASGHDATGRFVPYCNKIKGPIVTEPLVHYDFSDYYQLPKTTGKDVLTEPYFYEGIFMVSYDSPILKDGKFTGIAGVDVPLEYVDETASNIKTFETGYAFMVSNTGVFLSHPVQKDWIGKKSLSADFDAEEIKRAASDIRKGIGGNIEVKDPTTGKTVIMFYEPVETGDFAFVLVVPKEEMLAGVTDLRNRLLIISAISILFMAFLAYMIARSITRPIDEIVEDFKNIAHDAVKGRLDVRANTDVEIDFREIPTGLNEILKAVIVPIRETIRVTNALAEGELKERVKVDMQGEFRELGDTLDKFSETLNRIIDDSNSVLTAFQKNDFKREILVHGQGDFKLLTDGIEETREVLDRVTTQRRETENALLEA
;
A
#
# COMPACT_ATOMS: atom_id res chain seq x y z
N MET A 1 -19.80 -14.25 26.21
CA MET A 1 -19.54 -13.09 27.09
C MET A 1 -20.41 -11.93 26.60
N ARG A 2 -21.34 -11.45 27.40
CA ARG A 2 -22.20 -10.34 26.97
C ARG A 2 -21.38 -9.06 26.95
N PHE A 3 -21.38 -8.34 25.84
CA PHE A 3 -20.58 -7.13 25.61
C PHE A 3 -20.75 -6.05 26.71
N LYS A 4 -21.86 -6.10 27.44
CA LYS A 4 -22.14 -5.22 28.59
C LYS A 4 -21.23 -5.46 29.80
N GLU A 5 -20.63 -6.66 29.92
CA GLU A 5 -19.79 -7.06 31.06
C GLU A 5 -18.30 -6.74 30.87
N VAL A 6 -17.93 -6.28 29.66
CA VAL A 6 -16.54 -5.88 29.35
C VAL A 6 -16.29 -4.50 29.93
N PRO A 7 -15.19 -4.28 30.67
CA PRO A 7 -14.82 -2.96 31.21
C PRO A 7 -14.71 -1.91 30.08
N LEU A 8 -15.03 -0.65 30.40
CA LEU A 8 -14.99 0.45 29.43
C LEU A 8 -13.62 0.58 28.76
N LYS A 9 -12.56 0.38 29.53
CA LYS A 9 -11.17 0.31 29.07
C LYS A 9 -10.99 -0.68 27.92
N SER A 10 -11.42 -1.93 28.15
CA SER A 10 -11.29 -2.98 27.13
C SER A 10 -12.15 -2.69 25.90
N LYS A 11 -13.32 -2.09 26.06
CA LYS A 11 -14.16 -1.66 24.93
C LYS A 11 -13.48 -0.58 24.09
N LEU A 12 -12.96 0.45 24.71
CA LEU A 12 -12.26 1.54 24.02
C LEU A 12 -11.03 1.02 23.27
N ILE A 13 -10.20 0.18 23.92
CA ILE A 13 -9.03 -0.43 23.28
C ILE A 13 -9.46 -1.31 22.10
N ILE A 14 -10.43 -2.20 22.30
CA ILE A 14 -10.88 -3.12 21.25
C ILE A 14 -11.43 -2.34 20.05
N PHE A 15 -12.34 -1.37 20.25
CA PHE A 15 -12.91 -0.62 19.13
C PHE A 15 -11.89 0.23 18.39
N SER A 16 -11.02 0.94 19.12
CA SER A 16 -10.00 1.78 18.50
C SER A 16 -8.95 0.94 17.78
N VAL A 17 -8.39 -0.08 18.45
CA VAL A 17 -7.32 -0.91 17.88
C VAL A 17 -7.84 -1.77 16.74
N VAL A 18 -8.98 -2.46 16.91
CA VAL A 18 -9.56 -3.31 15.87
C VAL A 18 -10.03 -2.48 14.67
N GLY A 19 -10.67 -1.34 14.91
CA GLY A 19 -11.12 -0.45 13.83
C GLY A 19 -9.95 0.07 13.00
N ILE A 20 -8.93 0.60 13.64
CA ILE A 20 -7.72 1.12 12.97
C ILE A 20 -6.97 -0.02 12.28
N PHE A 21 -6.81 -1.17 12.94
CA PHE A 21 -6.17 -2.35 12.35
C PHE A 21 -6.88 -2.80 11.07
N LEU A 22 -8.20 -2.90 11.07
CA LEU A 22 -8.97 -3.29 9.89
C LEU A 22 -8.79 -2.29 8.74
N ILE A 23 -8.86 -0.99 9.02
CA ILE A 23 -8.66 0.05 8.00
C ILE A 23 -7.24 -0.04 7.42
N LEU A 24 -6.21 -0.13 8.27
CA LEU A 24 -4.82 -0.26 7.83
C LEU A 24 -4.58 -1.56 7.04
N ALA A 25 -5.10 -2.69 7.52
CA ALA A 25 -4.94 -3.98 6.85
C ALA A 25 -5.59 -3.98 5.46
N VAL A 26 -6.82 -3.47 5.34
CA VAL A 26 -7.52 -3.36 4.04
C VAL A 26 -6.80 -2.38 3.12
N SER A 27 -6.44 -1.19 3.60
CA SER A 27 -5.72 -0.20 2.80
C SER A 27 -4.38 -0.74 2.31
N THR A 28 -3.61 -1.40 3.19
CA THR A 28 -2.34 -2.03 2.83
C THR A 28 -2.52 -3.13 1.78
N ALA A 29 -3.52 -4.00 1.95
CA ALA A 29 -3.81 -5.06 0.99
C ALA A 29 -4.18 -4.48 -0.39
N VAL A 30 -5.00 -3.43 -0.44
CA VAL A 30 -5.36 -2.74 -1.69
C VAL A 30 -4.12 -2.07 -2.32
N ILE A 31 -3.32 -1.36 -1.55
CA ILE A 31 -2.11 -0.69 -2.05
C ILE A 31 -1.13 -1.74 -2.61
N ILE A 32 -0.84 -2.79 -1.85
CA ILE A 32 0.08 -3.85 -2.28
C ILE A 32 -0.42 -4.50 -3.57
N SER A 33 -1.70 -4.90 -3.63
CA SER A 33 -2.26 -5.55 -4.82
C SER A 33 -2.23 -4.64 -6.05
N THR A 34 -2.56 -3.36 -5.89
CA THR A 34 -2.60 -2.39 -7.00
C THR A 34 -1.20 -2.06 -7.49
N VAL A 35 -0.28 -1.75 -6.57
CA VAL A 35 1.10 -1.37 -6.91
C VAL A 35 1.86 -2.55 -7.52
N THR A 36 1.76 -3.76 -6.93
CA THR A 36 2.43 -4.94 -7.49
C THR A 36 1.90 -5.29 -8.87
N ALA A 37 0.60 -5.24 -9.10
CA ALA A 37 0.02 -5.48 -10.43
C ALA A 37 0.46 -4.42 -11.45
N GLN A 38 0.57 -3.16 -11.05
CA GLN A 38 1.02 -2.08 -11.93
C GLN A 38 2.51 -2.21 -12.28
N GLU A 39 3.36 -2.50 -11.31
CA GLU A 39 4.79 -2.70 -11.52
C GLU A 39 5.08 -3.95 -12.36
N GLU A 40 4.36 -5.05 -12.13
CA GLU A 40 4.43 -6.25 -12.96
C GLU A 40 4.09 -5.92 -14.42
N LYS A 41 2.97 -5.24 -14.66
CA LYS A 41 2.57 -4.79 -16.00
C LYS A 41 3.64 -3.92 -16.65
N LEU A 42 4.24 -3.01 -15.89
CA LEU A 42 5.32 -2.13 -16.38
C LEU A 42 6.57 -2.94 -16.76
N ALA A 43 6.93 -3.94 -15.96
CA ALA A 43 8.06 -4.82 -16.26
C ALA A 43 7.85 -5.60 -17.57
N TYR A 44 6.63 -6.14 -17.79
CA TYR A 44 6.26 -6.77 -19.05
C TYR A 44 6.35 -5.78 -20.23
N GLN A 45 5.76 -4.61 -20.10
CA GLN A 45 5.79 -3.58 -21.15
C GLN A 45 7.22 -3.17 -21.55
N LYS A 46 8.09 -2.94 -20.56
CA LYS A 46 9.50 -2.63 -20.81
C LYS A 46 10.24 -3.75 -21.52
N SER A 47 9.94 -5.02 -21.18
CA SER A 47 10.56 -6.16 -21.83
C SER A 47 10.09 -6.33 -23.27
N ILE A 48 8.80 -6.10 -23.55
CA ILE A 48 8.24 -6.07 -24.91
C ILE A 48 8.90 -4.94 -25.72
N GLU A 49 8.95 -3.73 -25.18
CA GLU A 49 9.58 -2.59 -25.83
C GLU A 49 11.06 -2.85 -26.15
N MET A 50 11.80 -3.46 -25.22
CA MET A 50 13.18 -3.87 -25.43
C MET A 50 13.30 -4.89 -26.56
N ALA A 51 12.48 -5.93 -26.57
CA ALA A 51 12.46 -6.95 -27.62
C ALA A 51 12.13 -6.33 -28.99
N SER A 52 11.12 -5.46 -29.04
CA SER A 52 10.73 -4.74 -30.25
C SER A 52 11.82 -3.81 -30.78
N ASN A 53 12.50 -3.08 -29.90
CA ASN A 53 13.62 -2.23 -30.28
C ASN A 53 14.77 -3.01 -30.93
N TYR A 54 15.11 -4.18 -30.39
CA TYR A 54 16.14 -5.04 -31.00
C TYR A 54 15.65 -5.67 -32.30
N ALA A 55 14.41 -6.16 -32.36
CA ALA A 55 13.82 -6.68 -33.59
C ALA A 55 13.88 -5.63 -34.72
N ASN A 56 13.52 -4.37 -34.43
CA ASN A 56 13.61 -3.26 -35.38
C ASN A 56 15.05 -2.96 -35.83
N GLN A 57 16.05 -3.11 -34.95
CA GLN A 57 17.45 -2.92 -35.31
C GLN A 57 17.93 -4.02 -36.27
N PHE A 58 17.54 -5.28 -36.04
CA PHE A 58 17.84 -6.36 -36.98
C PHE A 58 17.11 -6.18 -38.31
N ASP A 59 15.84 -5.80 -38.27
CA ASP A 59 15.06 -5.53 -39.46
C ASP A 59 15.67 -4.42 -40.32
N ALA A 60 16.10 -3.33 -39.72
CA ALA A 60 16.76 -2.25 -40.45
C ALA A 60 18.04 -2.72 -41.18
N ARG A 61 18.82 -3.60 -40.55
CA ARG A 61 20.01 -4.20 -41.18
C ARG A 61 19.61 -5.14 -42.33
N MET A 62 18.62 -5.99 -42.15
CA MET A 62 18.12 -6.90 -43.16
C MET A 62 17.53 -6.12 -44.34
N LYS A 63 16.74 -5.07 -44.10
CA LYS A 63 16.26 -4.16 -45.14
C LYS A 63 17.38 -3.52 -45.94
N ALA A 64 18.49 -3.16 -45.29
CA ALA A 64 19.67 -2.62 -45.98
C ALA A 64 20.30 -3.63 -46.94
N ASN A 65 20.45 -4.89 -46.52
CA ASN A 65 20.95 -5.96 -47.40
C ASN A 65 19.98 -6.24 -48.56
N GLN A 66 18.68 -6.30 -48.29
CA GLN A 66 17.64 -6.44 -49.35
C GLN A 66 17.67 -5.30 -50.35
N ALA A 67 17.95 -4.06 -49.88
CA ALA A 67 18.08 -2.91 -50.75
C ALA A 67 19.26 -3.00 -51.72
N VAL A 68 20.37 -3.66 -51.32
CA VAL A 68 21.51 -3.90 -52.23
C VAL A 68 21.06 -4.86 -53.37
N ALA A 69 20.44 -5.98 -53.04
CA ALA A 69 19.94 -6.95 -54.03
C ALA A 69 18.93 -6.27 -54.98
N ARG A 70 17.97 -5.54 -54.43
CA ARG A 70 16.93 -4.82 -55.19
C ARG A 70 17.55 -3.75 -56.10
N THR A 71 18.50 -2.97 -55.63
CA THR A 71 19.18 -1.94 -56.42
C THR A 71 19.94 -2.58 -57.55
N LEU A 72 20.66 -3.70 -57.29
CA LEU A 72 21.33 -4.44 -58.31
C LEU A 72 20.35 -5.00 -59.37
N ALA A 73 19.21 -5.58 -58.98
CA ALA A 73 18.20 -6.06 -59.89
C ALA A 73 17.63 -4.96 -60.77
N LEU A 74 17.29 -3.80 -60.20
CA LEU A 74 16.81 -2.63 -60.93
C LEU A 74 17.86 -2.08 -61.91
N THR A 75 19.12 -2.05 -61.51
CA THR A 75 20.25 -1.65 -62.37
C THR A 75 20.37 -2.59 -63.54
N MET A 76 20.35 -3.90 -63.30
CA MET A 76 20.43 -4.91 -64.34
C MET A 76 19.21 -4.92 -65.27
N ALA A 77 18.03 -4.61 -64.80
CA ALA A 77 16.83 -4.48 -65.63
C ALA A 77 16.93 -3.39 -66.69
N THR A 78 17.71 -2.36 -66.44
CA THR A 78 17.91 -1.20 -67.34
C THR A 78 19.30 -1.22 -68.00
N TYR A 79 20.12 -2.20 -67.76
CA TYR A 79 21.45 -2.31 -68.31
C TYR A 79 21.43 -2.73 -69.79
N GLU A 80 21.86 -1.83 -70.68
CA GLU A 80 21.77 -1.99 -72.13
C GLU A 80 23.11 -2.38 -72.79
N ALA A 81 24.27 -2.18 -72.12
CA ALA A 81 25.56 -2.37 -72.71
C ALA A 81 25.90 -3.83 -73.05
N SER A 82 25.21 -4.78 -72.46
CA SER A 82 25.35 -6.23 -72.65
C SER A 82 26.80 -6.72 -72.52
N ASP A 83 27.59 -6.07 -71.64
CA ASP A 83 28.97 -6.45 -71.37
C ASP A 83 29.04 -7.31 -70.11
N ARG A 84 29.21 -8.62 -70.26
CA ARG A 84 29.34 -9.61 -69.18
C ARG A 84 30.51 -9.33 -68.26
N LYS A 85 31.63 -8.80 -68.80
CA LYS A 85 32.81 -8.49 -67.99
C LYS A 85 32.57 -7.23 -67.12
N GLU A 86 31.87 -6.25 -67.64
CA GLU A 86 31.51 -5.05 -66.87
C GLU A 86 30.58 -5.44 -65.71
N VAL A 87 29.58 -6.29 -65.93
CA VAL A 87 28.74 -6.81 -64.88
C VAL A 87 29.54 -7.53 -63.81
N GLY A 88 30.50 -8.39 -64.22
CA GLY A 88 31.41 -9.03 -63.25
C GLY A 88 32.16 -8.04 -62.37
N ASN A 89 32.70 -6.92 -62.98
CA ASN A 89 33.35 -5.86 -62.23
C ASN A 89 32.40 -5.10 -61.28
N ILE A 90 31.14 -4.91 -61.67
CA ILE A 90 30.11 -4.32 -60.81
C ILE A 90 29.87 -5.20 -59.59
N LEU A 91 29.69 -6.53 -59.80
CA LEU A 91 29.48 -7.48 -58.69
C LEU A 91 30.66 -7.51 -57.73
N GLU A 92 31.91 -7.54 -58.28
CA GLU A 92 33.14 -7.50 -57.49
C GLU A 92 33.26 -6.22 -56.66
N ASN A 93 32.93 -5.08 -57.24
CA ASN A 93 32.96 -3.78 -56.52
C ASN A 93 31.90 -3.70 -55.42
N ILE A 94 30.67 -4.20 -55.67
CA ILE A 94 29.65 -4.25 -54.64
C ILE A 94 30.15 -5.12 -53.48
N LEU A 95 30.76 -6.28 -53.77
CA LEU A 95 31.27 -7.18 -52.73
C LEU A 95 32.43 -6.59 -51.93
N LYS A 96 33.31 -5.78 -52.59
CA LYS A 96 34.41 -5.06 -51.92
C LYS A 96 33.91 -3.98 -50.99
N GLU A 97 32.95 -3.17 -51.43
CA GLU A 97 32.45 -2.02 -50.72
C GLU A 97 31.44 -2.42 -49.57
N ASN A 98 30.98 -3.67 -49.56
CA ASN A 98 30.09 -4.19 -48.53
C ASN A 98 30.72 -5.38 -47.77
N PRO A 99 31.51 -5.09 -46.70
CA PRO A 99 32.26 -6.13 -45.99
C PRO A 99 31.40 -7.23 -45.36
N ASN A 100 30.15 -6.91 -45.06
CA ASN A 100 29.17 -7.81 -44.48
C ASN A 100 28.59 -8.84 -45.47
N LEU A 101 28.74 -8.61 -46.75
CA LEU A 101 28.37 -9.57 -47.81
C LEU A 101 29.45 -10.60 -47.99
N ILE A 102 29.07 -11.85 -48.25
CA ILE A 102 29.99 -12.94 -48.61
C ILE A 102 29.89 -13.29 -50.08
N GLY A 103 28.78 -12.99 -50.73
CA GLY A 103 28.53 -13.18 -52.13
C GLY A 103 27.60 -12.13 -52.72
N VAL A 104 27.83 -11.85 -54.04
CA VAL A 104 26.95 -10.98 -54.85
C VAL A 104 26.84 -11.63 -56.23
N TYR A 105 25.62 -11.73 -56.76
CA TYR A 105 25.37 -12.42 -57.99
C TYR A 105 24.25 -11.87 -58.84
N VAL A 106 24.25 -12.24 -60.08
CA VAL A 106 23.12 -12.19 -60.98
C VAL A 106 22.94 -13.56 -61.61
N GLY A 107 21.72 -13.93 -61.92
CA GLY A 107 21.46 -15.19 -62.64
C GLY A 107 20.35 -14.96 -63.67
N TYR A 108 20.73 -15.02 -64.95
CA TYR A 108 19.77 -14.79 -66.02
C TYR A 108 19.12 -16.08 -66.48
N GLU A 109 17.92 -15.99 -67.03
CA GLU A 109 17.31 -17.08 -67.84
C GLU A 109 18.16 -17.33 -69.10
N PRO A 110 18.07 -18.55 -69.72
CA PRO A 110 18.83 -18.86 -70.92
C PRO A 110 18.62 -17.75 -71.99
N ASP A 111 19.77 -17.31 -72.56
CA ASP A 111 19.86 -16.25 -73.59
C ASP A 111 19.20 -14.88 -73.19
N ALA A 112 18.79 -14.73 -71.94
CA ALA A 112 18.03 -13.52 -71.51
C ALA A 112 18.92 -12.29 -71.34
N PHE A 113 20.21 -12.42 -71.12
CA PHE A 113 21.12 -11.27 -70.95
C PHE A 113 21.48 -10.58 -72.28
N ASP A 114 22.04 -11.30 -73.24
CA ASP A 114 22.56 -10.76 -74.51
C ASP A 114 22.32 -11.73 -75.72
N GLY A 115 21.66 -12.86 -75.56
CA GLY A 115 21.40 -13.85 -76.56
C GLY A 115 22.61 -14.67 -77.05
N ARG A 116 23.71 -14.67 -76.26
CA ARG A 116 25.02 -15.22 -76.67
C ARG A 116 25.53 -16.31 -75.76
N ASP A 117 24.70 -17.02 -75.01
CA ASP A 117 25.09 -18.02 -74.06
C ASP A 117 25.99 -19.11 -74.69
N ALA A 118 25.72 -19.52 -75.90
CA ALA A 118 26.48 -20.51 -76.60
C ALA A 118 27.97 -20.17 -76.83
N GLU A 119 28.35 -18.87 -76.79
CA GLU A 119 29.74 -18.40 -76.93
C GLU A 119 30.55 -18.52 -75.62
N PHE A 120 29.85 -18.71 -74.47
CA PHE A 120 30.46 -18.66 -73.16
C PHE A 120 30.39 -20.04 -72.39
N ILE A 121 30.21 -21.13 -73.08
CA ILE A 121 30.19 -22.45 -72.49
C ILE A 121 31.41 -22.67 -71.62
N ASN A 122 31.22 -23.03 -70.34
CA ASN A 122 32.28 -23.25 -69.33
C ASN A 122 33.23 -22.07 -69.10
N ALA A 123 32.87 -20.84 -69.52
CA ALA A 123 33.61 -19.66 -69.15
C ALA A 123 33.39 -19.27 -67.64
N SER A 124 34.32 -18.51 -67.05
CA SER A 124 34.18 -18.06 -65.66
C SER A 124 32.85 -17.26 -65.49
N GLY A 125 32.05 -17.61 -64.43
CA GLY A 125 30.75 -16.98 -64.18
C GLY A 125 29.62 -17.51 -65.08
N HIS A 126 29.83 -18.62 -65.81
CA HIS A 126 28.86 -19.26 -66.69
C HIS A 126 28.77 -20.77 -66.37
N ASP A 127 27.62 -21.32 -66.57
CA ASP A 127 27.40 -22.77 -66.38
C ASP A 127 27.88 -23.61 -67.65
N ALA A 128 27.63 -24.86 -67.59
CA ALA A 128 27.95 -25.78 -68.71
C ALA A 128 27.17 -25.49 -70.00
N THR A 129 26.12 -24.67 -69.97
CA THR A 129 25.38 -24.27 -71.19
C THR A 129 25.79 -22.88 -71.69
N GLY A 130 26.65 -22.17 -70.95
CA GLY A 130 27.07 -20.80 -71.21
C GLY A 130 26.15 -19.75 -70.66
N ARG A 131 25.10 -20.15 -69.94
CA ARG A 131 24.17 -19.24 -69.29
C ARG A 131 24.90 -18.27 -68.38
N PHE A 132 24.52 -16.99 -68.39
CA PHE A 132 25.13 -15.95 -67.60
C PHE A 132 24.63 -15.96 -66.16
N VAL A 133 25.41 -16.57 -65.26
CA VAL A 133 25.04 -16.79 -63.85
C VAL A 133 26.25 -16.51 -62.91
N PRO A 134 26.91 -15.36 -63.05
CA PRO A 134 28.10 -15.05 -62.27
C PRO A 134 27.79 -14.87 -60.79
N TYR A 135 28.56 -15.55 -59.95
CA TYR A 135 28.59 -15.46 -58.52
C TYR A 135 29.97 -15.00 -58.03
N CYS A 136 30.07 -13.75 -57.67
CA CYS A 136 31.27 -13.21 -57.05
C CYS A 136 31.18 -13.46 -55.53
N ASN A 137 32.12 -14.22 -54.99
CA ASN A 137 32.13 -14.57 -53.57
C ASN A 137 33.51 -14.52 -52.96
N LYS A 138 33.59 -14.42 -51.65
CA LYS A 138 34.83 -14.45 -50.86
C LYS A 138 34.78 -15.54 -49.77
N ILE A 139 34.05 -16.64 -50.01
CA ILE A 139 33.85 -17.78 -49.11
C ILE A 139 35.18 -18.39 -48.66
N LYS A 140 36.10 -18.53 -49.59
CA LYS A 140 37.45 -19.09 -49.35
C LYS A 140 38.54 -18.07 -49.12
N GLY A 141 38.17 -16.81 -48.86
CA GLY A 141 39.05 -15.65 -48.56
C GLY A 141 39.18 -14.70 -49.76
N PRO A 142 39.92 -15.03 -50.83
CA PRO A 142 40.03 -14.17 -52.03
C PRO A 142 38.66 -14.09 -52.76
N ILE A 143 38.39 -12.93 -53.37
CA ILE A 143 37.22 -12.80 -54.24
C ILE A 143 37.44 -13.63 -55.48
N VAL A 144 36.48 -14.51 -55.81
CA VAL A 144 36.44 -15.33 -57.00
C VAL A 144 35.08 -15.19 -57.65
N THR A 145 35.02 -15.45 -58.96
CA THR A 145 33.78 -15.51 -59.72
C THR A 145 33.57 -16.94 -60.22
N GLU A 146 32.52 -17.55 -59.74
CA GLU A 146 32.09 -18.90 -60.06
C GLU A 146 30.66 -18.86 -60.65
N PRO A 147 30.20 -19.89 -61.37
CA PRO A 147 28.76 -19.95 -61.73
C PRO A 147 27.87 -20.24 -60.52
N LEU A 148 26.68 -19.67 -60.48
CA LEU A 148 25.62 -20.06 -59.54
C LEU A 148 25.31 -21.56 -59.77
N VAL A 149 24.99 -22.26 -58.68
CA VAL A 149 24.64 -23.69 -58.68
C VAL A 149 23.24 -23.91 -58.09
N HIS A 150 22.60 -24.98 -58.50
CA HIS A 150 21.32 -25.43 -57.93
C HIS A 150 20.14 -24.44 -58.16
N TYR A 151 20.27 -23.44 -59.04
CA TYR A 151 19.22 -22.43 -59.31
C TYR A 151 17.95 -23.04 -59.92
N ASP A 152 18.01 -24.28 -60.47
CA ASP A 152 16.85 -24.96 -61.04
C ASP A 152 15.83 -25.41 -60.01
N PHE A 153 16.21 -25.54 -58.73
CA PHE A 153 15.34 -26.01 -57.65
C PHE A 153 15.47 -25.24 -56.33
N SER A 154 16.47 -24.37 -56.18
CA SER A 154 16.68 -23.66 -54.94
C SER A 154 15.81 -22.40 -54.80
N ASP A 155 15.37 -22.12 -53.57
CA ASP A 155 14.46 -21.02 -53.24
C ASP A 155 15.00 -19.66 -53.66
N TYR A 156 16.31 -19.42 -53.55
CA TYR A 156 16.94 -18.13 -53.88
C TYR A 156 16.67 -17.71 -55.35
N TYR A 157 16.44 -18.70 -56.24
CA TYR A 157 16.11 -18.41 -57.62
C TYR A 157 14.62 -18.59 -57.93
N GLN A 158 14.05 -19.72 -57.46
CA GLN A 158 12.69 -20.13 -57.85
C GLN A 158 11.60 -19.24 -57.21
N LEU A 159 11.79 -18.80 -55.98
CA LEU A 159 10.82 -17.94 -55.34
C LEU A 159 10.69 -16.55 -55.99
N PRO A 160 11.80 -15.77 -56.22
CA PRO A 160 11.69 -14.53 -56.99
C PRO A 160 11.12 -14.72 -58.37
N LYS A 161 11.45 -15.81 -59.06
CA LYS A 161 10.93 -16.18 -60.40
C LYS A 161 9.41 -16.39 -60.37
N THR A 162 8.90 -17.09 -59.40
CA THR A 162 7.47 -17.45 -59.34
C THR A 162 6.61 -16.37 -58.74
N THR A 163 7.13 -15.64 -57.75
CA THR A 163 6.38 -14.61 -57.04
C THR A 163 6.49 -13.19 -57.67
N GLY A 164 7.59 -12.96 -58.42
CA GLY A 164 7.93 -11.61 -58.91
C GLY A 164 8.23 -10.59 -57.82
N LYS A 165 8.60 -11.09 -56.63
CA LYS A 165 8.87 -10.24 -55.42
C LYS A 165 10.27 -10.52 -54.90
N ASP A 166 10.74 -9.55 -54.09
CA ASP A 166 11.92 -9.76 -53.27
C ASP A 166 11.73 -10.92 -52.31
N VAL A 167 12.78 -11.67 -52.07
CA VAL A 167 12.80 -12.85 -51.20
C VAL A 167 14.00 -12.79 -50.29
N LEU A 168 13.80 -13.14 -49.02
CA LEU A 168 14.85 -13.58 -48.12
C LEU A 168 14.68 -15.11 -47.92
N THR A 169 15.72 -15.87 -48.15
CA THR A 169 15.65 -17.32 -48.01
C THR A 169 15.59 -17.76 -46.55
N GLU A 170 15.04 -18.95 -46.28
CA GLU A 170 15.35 -19.63 -45.03
C GLU A 170 16.87 -19.84 -44.93
N PRO A 171 17.42 -19.85 -43.68
CA PRO A 171 18.85 -20.04 -43.47
C PRO A 171 19.31 -21.43 -43.95
N TYR A 172 20.46 -21.46 -44.59
CA TYR A 172 21.04 -22.70 -45.10
C TYR A 172 22.58 -22.72 -44.97
N PHE A 173 23.15 -23.91 -45.07
CA PHE A 173 24.60 -24.06 -45.14
C PHE A 173 25.06 -24.13 -46.58
N TYR A 174 26.01 -23.28 -46.94
CA TYR A 174 26.72 -23.36 -48.21
C TYR A 174 28.22 -23.32 -47.97
N GLU A 175 28.98 -24.28 -48.50
CA GLU A 175 30.42 -24.44 -48.28
C GLU A 175 30.84 -24.33 -46.81
N GLY A 176 29.98 -24.78 -45.88
CA GLY A 176 30.21 -24.75 -44.44
C GLY A 176 29.85 -23.42 -43.74
N ILE A 177 29.42 -22.42 -44.48
CA ILE A 177 28.97 -21.13 -43.93
C ILE A 177 27.47 -21.17 -43.79
N PHE A 178 26.98 -20.79 -42.59
CA PHE A 178 25.55 -20.59 -42.31
C PHE A 178 25.14 -19.18 -42.74
N MET A 179 24.25 -19.09 -43.72
CA MET A 179 23.92 -17.85 -44.40
C MET A 179 22.46 -17.74 -44.83
N VAL A 180 22.08 -16.59 -45.27
CA VAL A 180 20.81 -16.26 -45.96
C VAL A 180 21.11 -15.57 -47.28
N SER A 181 20.25 -15.71 -48.28
CA SER A 181 20.29 -14.96 -49.52
C SER A 181 19.15 -13.95 -49.57
N TYR A 182 19.49 -12.75 -49.96
CA TYR A 182 18.54 -11.67 -50.29
C TYR A 182 18.45 -11.55 -51.78
N ASP A 183 17.30 -11.86 -52.34
CA ASP A 183 17.08 -12.00 -53.78
C ASP A 183 16.03 -11.05 -54.29
N SER A 184 16.25 -10.48 -55.46
CA SER A 184 15.31 -9.63 -56.13
C SER A 184 15.17 -10.02 -57.58
N PRO A 185 13.94 -10.13 -58.16
CA PRO A 185 13.76 -10.45 -59.55
C PRO A 185 14.22 -9.33 -60.49
N ILE A 186 14.92 -9.67 -61.53
CA ILE A 186 15.25 -8.78 -62.65
C ILE A 186 14.05 -8.84 -63.60
N LEU A 187 13.30 -7.74 -63.64
CA LEU A 187 12.11 -7.65 -64.48
C LEU A 187 12.35 -6.63 -65.64
N LYS A 188 12.44 -7.12 -66.86
CA LYS A 188 12.55 -6.30 -68.05
C LYS A 188 11.17 -6.25 -68.75
N ASP A 189 10.62 -5.05 -68.88
CA ASP A 189 9.26 -4.85 -69.39
C ASP A 189 8.18 -5.69 -68.66
N GLY A 190 8.36 -5.88 -67.35
CA GLY A 190 7.47 -6.67 -66.48
C GLY A 190 7.63 -8.20 -66.64
N LYS A 191 8.58 -8.65 -67.46
CA LYS A 191 8.89 -10.08 -67.60
C LYS A 191 10.11 -10.46 -66.80
N PHE A 192 10.03 -11.59 -66.10
CA PHE A 192 11.18 -12.15 -65.42
C PHE A 192 12.28 -12.55 -66.40
N THR A 193 13.47 -12.01 -66.23
CA THR A 193 14.63 -12.28 -67.03
C THR A 193 15.79 -12.89 -66.21
N GLY A 194 15.70 -12.81 -64.87
CA GLY A 194 16.71 -13.33 -63.99
C GLY A 194 16.52 -12.85 -62.59
N ILE A 195 17.52 -13.08 -61.76
CA ILE A 195 17.59 -12.57 -60.39
C ILE A 195 18.89 -11.79 -60.17
N ALA A 196 18.89 -10.92 -59.17
CA ALA A 196 20.07 -10.38 -58.54
C ALA A 196 19.98 -10.63 -57.03
N GLY A 197 21.09 -11.05 -56.44
CA GLY A 197 21.09 -11.40 -55.03
C GLY A 197 22.40 -11.14 -54.30
N VAL A 198 22.33 -11.15 -53.00
CA VAL A 198 23.48 -11.05 -52.12
C VAL A 198 23.35 -12.05 -50.97
N ASP A 199 24.49 -12.67 -50.65
CA ASP A 199 24.59 -13.63 -49.55
C ASP A 199 25.21 -12.98 -48.31
N VAL A 200 24.61 -13.24 -47.18
CA VAL A 200 25.03 -12.67 -45.89
C VAL A 200 25.21 -13.80 -44.87
N PRO A 201 26.41 -13.98 -44.34
CA PRO A 201 26.63 -14.93 -43.27
C PRO A 201 25.92 -14.50 -41.99
N LEU A 202 25.35 -15.46 -41.27
CA LEU A 202 24.58 -15.21 -40.05
C LEU A 202 25.43 -15.09 -38.77
N GLU A 203 26.77 -15.19 -38.90
CA GLU A 203 27.68 -15.04 -37.77
C GLU A 203 27.49 -13.71 -37.04
N TYR A 204 27.28 -12.61 -37.77
CA TYR A 204 27.02 -11.30 -37.16
C TYR A 204 25.71 -11.27 -36.37
N VAL A 205 24.69 -12.05 -36.79
CA VAL A 205 23.42 -12.16 -36.07
C VAL A 205 23.66 -12.83 -34.71
N ASP A 206 24.45 -13.94 -34.75
CA ASP A 206 24.80 -14.64 -33.52
C ASP A 206 25.65 -13.79 -32.60
N GLU A 207 26.69 -13.10 -33.12
CA GLU A 207 27.53 -12.22 -32.32
C GLU A 207 26.70 -11.07 -31.69
N THR A 208 25.83 -10.43 -32.47
CA THR A 208 25.04 -9.30 -32.00
C THR A 208 24.00 -9.75 -30.98
N ALA A 209 23.21 -10.77 -31.27
CA ALA A 209 22.14 -11.25 -30.39
C ALA A 209 22.70 -11.88 -29.10
N SER A 210 23.80 -12.64 -29.20
CA SER A 210 24.43 -13.31 -28.05
C SER A 210 25.07 -12.34 -27.06
N ASN A 211 25.41 -11.12 -27.48
CA ASN A 211 25.94 -10.07 -26.62
C ASN A 211 24.83 -9.27 -25.89
N ILE A 212 23.58 -9.46 -26.28
CA ILE A 212 22.45 -8.79 -25.61
C ILE A 212 22.21 -9.47 -24.27
N LYS A 213 22.41 -8.71 -23.22
CA LYS A 213 22.14 -9.12 -21.85
C LYS A 213 20.96 -8.31 -21.30
N THR A 214 20.06 -8.97 -20.67
CA THR A 214 18.95 -8.33 -19.96
C THR A 214 18.88 -8.86 -18.55
N PHE A 215 18.65 -7.99 -17.57
CA PHE A 215 18.75 -8.31 -16.15
C PHE A 215 20.14 -8.91 -15.80
N GLU A 216 20.21 -9.88 -14.88
CA GLU A 216 21.48 -10.51 -14.48
C GLU A 216 21.85 -11.70 -15.37
N THR A 217 20.86 -12.56 -15.67
CA THR A 217 21.09 -13.83 -16.40
C THR A 217 20.21 -14.00 -17.65
N GLY A 218 19.40 -12.99 -17.98
CA GLY A 218 18.59 -12.98 -19.20
C GLY A 218 19.45 -12.82 -20.47
N TYR A 219 18.95 -13.32 -21.59
CA TYR A 219 19.66 -13.37 -22.85
C TYR A 219 18.72 -13.23 -24.06
N ALA A 220 19.27 -13.17 -25.25
CA ALA A 220 18.50 -13.10 -26.47
C ALA A 220 18.99 -14.11 -27.51
N PHE A 221 18.11 -14.47 -28.44
CA PHE A 221 18.42 -15.23 -29.63
C PHE A 221 17.48 -14.86 -30.78
N MET A 222 17.82 -15.26 -31.99
CA MET A 222 16.98 -15.12 -33.18
C MET A 222 16.63 -16.47 -33.79
N VAL A 223 15.45 -16.51 -34.38
CA VAL A 223 14.97 -17.67 -35.14
C VAL A 223 14.40 -17.24 -36.49
N SER A 224 14.45 -18.15 -37.46
CA SER A 224 13.79 -17.96 -38.75
C SER A 224 12.26 -18.10 -38.65
N ASN A 225 11.56 -17.89 -39.75
CA ASN A 225 10.11 -18.08 -39.86
C ASN A 225 9.69 -19.53 -39.50
N THR A 226 10.53 -20.54 -39.87
CA THR A 226 10.29 -21.96 -39.52
C THR A 226 10.72 -22.30 -38.09
N GLY A 227 11.31 -21.35 -37.37
CA GLY A 227 11.77 -21.49 -35.98
C GLY A 227 13.20 -21.99 -35.84
N VAL A 228 13.97 -22.12 -36.96
CA VAL A 228 15.38 -22.51 -36.90
C VAL A 228 16.22 -21.47 -36.19
N PHE A 229 17.09 -21.89 -35.27
CA PHE A 229 17.95 -20.96 -34.51
C PHE A 229 19.00 -20.30 -35.42
N LEU A 230 18.98 -18.98 -35.49
CA LEU A 230 20.01 -18.18 -36.16
C LEU A 230 21.14 -17.79 -35.20
N SER A 231 20.80 -17.71 -33.94
CA SER A 231 21.74 -17.33 -32.87
C SER A 231 21.34 -17.99 -31.55
N HIS A 232 22.31 -18.25 -30.69
CA HIS A 232 22.07 -18.59 -29.29
C HIS A 232 23.33 -18.39 -28.45
N PRO A 233 23.27 -17.64 -27.30
CA PRO A 233 24.48 -17.26 -26.56
C PRO A 233 25.25 -18.46 -25.98
N VAL A 234 24.55 -19.51 -25.58
CA VAL A 234 25.13 -20.67 -24.89
C VAL A 234 25.14 -21.93 -25.80
N GLN A 235 24.05 -22.23 -26.48
CA GLN A 235 23.84 -23.45 -27.25
C GLN A 235 24.21 -23.23 -28.70
N LYS A 236 25.52 -23.07 -29.00
CA LYS A 236 26.01 -22.80 -30.36
C LYS A 236 25.74 -23.98 -31.33
N ASP A 237 25.62 -25.18 -30.83
CA ASP A 237 25.29 -26.38 -31.59
C ASP A 237 23.81 -26.45 -32.06
N TRP A 238 22.94 -25.56 -31.53
CA TRP A 238 21.56 -25.46 -32.01
C TRP A 238 21.45 -24.63 -33.31
N ILE A 239 22.39 -23.72 -33.53
CA ILE A 239 22.39 -22.80 -34.68
C ILE A 239 22.36 -23.59 -35.97
N GLY A 240 21.33 -23.35 -36.82
CA GLY A 240 21.10 -24.03 -38.09
C GLY A 240 20.74 -25.50 -37.99
N LYS A 241 20.60 -26.06 -36.79
CA LYS A 241 20.36 -27.52 -36.60
C LYS A 241 19.09 -27.83 -35.82
N LYS A 242 18.63 -26.93 -34.95
CA LYS A 242 17.40 -27.10 -34.17
C LYS A 242 16.39 -26.05 -34.49
N SER A 243 15.13 -26.34 -34.21
CA SER A 243 14.00 -25.44 -34.43
C SER A 243 13.05 -25.46 -33.24
N LEU A 244 12.50 -24.32 -32.92
CA LEU A 244 11.47 -24.15 -31.85
C LEU A 244 10.25 -25.06 -32.09
N SER A 245 9.91 -25.29 -33.36
CA SER A 245 8.71 -26.05 -33.74
C SER A 245 8.90 -27.57 -33.66
N ALA A 246 10.13 -28.10 -33.87
CA ALA A 246 10.36 -29.51 -34.02
C ALA A 246 11.11 -30.16 -32.84
N ASP A 247 11.96 -29.40 -32.12
CA ASP A 247 12.90 -29.95 -31.16
C ASP A 247 12.48 -29.72 -29.69
N PHE A 248 11.32 -29.08 -29.45
CA PHE A 248 10.84 -28.76 -28.11
C PHE A 248 9.39 -29.19 -27.92
N ASP A 249 9.12 -29.94 -26.86
CA ASP A 249 7.80 -30.53 -26.58
C ASP A 249 6.83 -29.60 -25.83
N ALA A 250 7.33 -28.54 -25.20
CA ALA A 250 6.49 -27.61 -24.43
C ALA A 250 5.46 -26.94 -25.33
N GLU A 251 4.19 -27.05 -24.97
CA GLU A 251 3.07 -26.49 -25.76
C GLU A 251 3.18 -24.98 -25.92
N GLU A 252 3.73 -24.30 -24.90
CA GLU A 252 3.98 -22.85 -24.92
C GLU A 252 4.99 -22.50 -26.03
N ILE A 253 6.08 -23.28 -26.17
CA ILE A 253 7.10 -23.07 -27.20
C ILE A 253 6.49 -23.33 -28.59
N LYS A 254 5.69 -24.40 -28.75
CA LYS A 254 4.99 -24.68 -30.00
C LYS A 254 4.03 -23.58 -30.40
N ARG A 255 3.33 -23.00 -29.40
CA ARG A 255 2.48 -21.83 -29.63
C ARG A 255 3.29 -20.61 -30.10
N ALA A 256 4.40 -20.29 -29.43
CA ALA A 256 5.29 -19.21 -29.86
C ALA A 256 5.81 -19.43 -31.28
N ALA A 257 6.26 -20.65 -31.61
CA ALA A 257 6.69 -21.00 -32.97
C ALA A 257 5.56 -20.81 -34.02
N SER A 258 4.30 -21.13 -33.65
CA SER A 258 3.16 -20.91 -34.54
C SER A 258 2.87 -19.41 -34.73
N ASP A 259 3.02 -18.61 -33.68
CA ASP A 259 2.80 -17.16 -33.74
C ASP A 259 3.90 -16.48 -34.57
N ILE A 260 5.17 -16.86 -34.35
CA ILE A 260 6.34 -16.41 -35.13
C ILE A 260 6.10 -16.65 -36.63
N ARG A 261 5.64 -17.85 -37.00
CA ARG A 261 5.34 -18.20 -38.40
C ARG A 261 4.29 -17.30 -39.03
N LYS A 262 3.43 -16.70 -38.21
CA LYS A 262 2.36 -15.75 -38.67
C LYS A 262 2.80 -14.30 -38.60
N GLY A 263 4.05 -14.03 -38.18
CA GLY A 263 4.53 -12.66 -37.92
C GLY A 263 3.88 -11.99 -36.72
N ILE A 264 3.42 -12.77 -35.74
CA ILE A 264 2.75 -12.26 -34.54
C ILE A 264 3.76 -12.21 -33.37
N GLY A 265 3.95 -11.04 -32.78
CA GLY A 265 4.70 -10.88 -31.55
C GLY A 265 3.91 -11.31 -30.31
N GLY A 266 4.62 -11.64 -29.24
CA GLY A 266 3.97 -12.05 -27.99
C GLY A 266 4.94 -12.45 -26.89
N ASN A 267 4.39 -13.10 -25.87
CA ASN A 267 5.21 -13.68 -24.82
C ASN A 267 4.63 -14.99 -24.29
N ILE A 268 5.51 -15.85 -23.77
CA ILE A 268 5.17 -17.10 -23.09
C ILE A 268 5.96 -17.22 -21.80
N GLU A 269 5.35 -17.80 -20.79
CA GLU A 269 6.05 -18.26 -19.58
C GLU A 269 6.35 -19.76 -19.73
N VAL A 270 7.62 -20.13 -19.60
CA VAL A 270 8.07 -21.51 -19.82
C VAL A 270 9.31 -21.81 -18.96
N LYS A 271 9.59 -23.08 -18.74
CA LYS A 271 10.92 -23.52 -18.26
C LYS A 271 11.93 -23.42 -19.41
N ASP A 272 12.94 -22.60 -19.20
CA ASP A 272 14.04 -22.46 -20.16
C ASP A 272 14.71 -23.79 -20.38
N PRO A 273 14.73 -24.30 -21.62
CA PRO A 273 15.38 -25.59 -21.94
C PRO A 273 16.90 -25.63 -21.65
N THR A 274 17.52 -24.44 -21.57
CA THR A 274 18.97 -24.31 -21.33
C THR A 274 19.31 -24.31 -19.84
N THR A 275 18.53 -23.62 -19.01
CA THR A 275 18.84 -23.42 -17.59
C THR A 275 17.89 -24.12 -16.62
N GLY A 276 16.72 -24.56 -17.10
CA GLY A 276 15.65 -25.15 -16.28
C GLY A 276 14.91 -24.15 -15.40
N LYS A 277 15.27 -22.87 -15.41
CA LYS A 277 14.59 -21.80 -14.66
C LYS A 277 13.27 -21.39 -15.35
N THR A 278 12.34 -20.87 -14.58
CA THR A 278 11.14 -20.24 -15.15
C THR A 278 11.50 -18.89 -15.77
N VAL A 279 11.26 -18.77 -17.07
CA VAL A 279 11.54 -17.54 -17.84
C VAL A 279 10.30 -17.07 -18.56
N ILE A 280 10.31 -15.81 -18.95
CA ILE A 280 9.36 -15.26 -19.90
C ILE A 280 10.13 -14.98 -21.17
N MET A 281 9.70 -15.61 -22.27
CA MET A 281 10.23 -15.38 -23.61
C MET A 281 9.33 -14.35 -24.30
N PHE A 282 9.87 -13.19 -24.63
CA PHE A 282 9.24 -12.16 -25.45
C PHE A 282 9.75 -12.33 -26.87
N TYR A 283 8.85 -12.58 -27.81
CA TYR A 283 9.20 -12.73 -29.21
C TYR A 283 8.54 -11.67 -30.05
N GLU A 284 9.36 -10.98 -30.84
CA GLU A 284 8.92 -9.87 -31.70
C GLU A 284 9.33 -10.14 -33.15
N PRO A 285 8.45 -9.87 -34.12
CA PRO A 285 8.74 -10.10 -35.51
C PRO A 285 9.82 -9.16 -36.04
N VAL A 286 10.68 -9.73 -36.90
CA VAL A 286 11.58 -8.99 -37.79
C VAL A 286 10.93 -9.08 -39.15
N GLU A 287 10.34 -7.99 -39.65
CA GLU A 287 9.47 -8.01 -40.85
C GLU A 287 10.17 -8.55 -42.09
N THR A 288 11.46 -8.20 -42.27
CA THR A 288 12.25 -8.73 -43.37
C THR A 288 12.55 -10.20 -43.13
N GLY A 289 11.95 -11.07 -43.97
CA GLY A 289 12.12 -12.53 -43.94
C GLY A 289 11.24 -13.23 -42.88
N ASP A 290 10.31 -12.52 -42.23
CA ASP A 290 9.43 -13.07 -41.23
C ASP A 290 10.17 -13.79 -40.07
N PHE A 291 11.36 -13.32 -39.73
CA PHE A 291 12.18 -13.85 -38.63
C PHE A 291 11.63 -13.32 -37.31
N ALA A 292 12.15 -13.87 -36.20
CA ALA A 292 11.79 -13.36 -34.87
C ALA A 292 13.02 -13.15 -33.98
N PHE A 293 13.02 -12.04 -33.27
CA PHE A 293 13.92 -11.79 -32.16
C PHE A 293 13.23 -12.28 -30.88
N VAL A 294 13.94 -13.06 -30.08
CA VAL A 294 13.43 -13.61 -28.81
C VAL A 294 14.29 -13.13 -27.66
N LEU A 295 13.67 -12.44 -26.72
CA LEU A 295 14.29 -12.00 -25.47
C LEU A 295 13.85 -12.95 -24.35
N VAL A 296 14.80 -13.58 -23.69
CA VAL A 296 14.57 -14.53 -22.59
C VAL A 296 14.89 -13.83 -21.27
N VAL A 297 13.87 -13.67 -20.47
CA VAL A 297 13.95 -12.92 -19.19
C VAL A 297 13.61 -13.86 -18.04
N PRO A 298 14.52 -14.09 -17.07
CA PRO A 298 14.19 -14.83 -15.87
C PRO A 298 13.09 -14.11 -15.07
N LYS A 299 11.98 -14.82 -14.83
CA LYS A 299 10.80 -14.24 -14.17
C LYS A 299 11.12 -13.66 -12.80
N GLU A 300 11.94 -14.38 -12.03
CA GLU A 300 12.34 -13.92 -10.68
C GLU A 300 13.14 -12.61 -10.74
N GLU A 301 14.03 -12.46 -11.70
CA GLU A 301 14.84 -11.24 -11.86
C GLU A 301 13.98 -10.08 -12.37
N MET A 302 13.09 -10.35 -13.32
CA MET A 302 12.15 -9.34 -13.84
C MET A 302 11.25 -8.78 -12.74
N LEU A 303 10.80 -9.64 -11.82
CA LEU A 303 9.90 -9.29 -10.73
C LEU A 303 10.62 -9.00 -9.39
N ALA A 304 11.96 -9.02 -9.36
CA ALA A 304 12.73 -8.78 -8.14
C ALA A 304 12.40 -7.41 -7.51
N GLY A 305 12.31 -6.37 -8.31
CA GLY A 305 11.92 -5.03 -7.85
C GLY A 305 10.50 -5.00 -7.27
N VAL A 306 9.58 -5.74 -7.86
CA VAL A 306 8.18 -5.86 -7.40
C VAL A 306 8.12 -6.58 -6.04
N THR A 307 8.86 -7.67 -5.89
CA THR A 307 8.96 -8.42 -4.63
C THR A 307 9.63 -7.62 -3.51
N ASP A 308 10.69 -6.89 -3.82
CA ASP A 308 11.36 -6.01 -2.86
C ASP A 308 10.42 -4.87 -2.40
N LEU A 309 9.76 -4.21 -3.33
CA LEU A 309 8.77 -3.18 -3.02
C LEU A 309 7.63 -3.72 -2.14
N ARG A 310 7.08 -4.88 -2.49
CA ARG A 310 6.05 -5.56 -1.69
C ARG A 310 6.53 -5.82 -0.26
N ASN A 311 7.73 -6.37 -0.11
CA ASN A 311 8.30 -6.68 1.19
C ASN A 311 8.54 -5.42 2.04
N ARG A 312 9.03 -4.34 1.44
CA ARG A 312 9.18 -3.04 2.11
C ARG A 312 7.83 -2.48 2.56
N LEU A 313 6.79 -2.55 1.72
CA LEU A 313 5.44 -2.11 2.08
C LEU A 313 4.87 -2.94 3.24
N LEU A 314 5.09 -4.26 3.25
CA LEU A 314 4.69 -5.14 4.36
C LEU A 314 5.40 -4.77 5.67
N ILE A 315 6.70 -4.51 5.63
CA ILE A 315 7.48 -4.09 6.83
C ILE A 315 6.97 -2.74 7.35
N ILE A 316 6.80 -1.75 6.49
CA ILE A 316 6.29 -0.43 6.87
C ILE A 316 4.89 -0.56 7.50
N SER A 317 4.04 -1.39 6.91
CA SER A 317 2.69 -1.63 7.42
C SER A 317 2.69 -2.31 8.79
N ALA A 318 3.56 -3.29 8.98
CA ALA A 318 3.73 -3.96 10.28
C ALA A 318 4.20 -2.98 11.37
N ILE A 319 5.17 -2.13 11.05
CA ILE A 319 5.66 -1.08 11.98
C ILE A 319 4.54 -0.08 12.29
N SER A 320 3.77 0.34 11.27
CA SER A 320 2.66 1.28 11.45
C SER A 320 1.56 0.70 12.35
N ILE A 321 1.21 -0.58 12.18
CA ILE A 321 0.23 -1.28 13.02
C ILE A 321 0.73 -1.35 14.48
N LEU A 322 1.98 -1.72 14.71
CA LEU A 322 2.57 -1.77 16.05
C LEU A 322 2.60 -0.39 16.72
N PHE A 323 2.97 0.64 15.98
CA PHE A 323 2.97 2.01 16.46
C PHE A 323 1.57 2.50 16.83
N MET A 324 0.57 2.23 15.99
CA MET A 324 -0.82 2.58 16.29
C MET A 324 -1.39 1.80 17.49
N ALA A 325 -1.05 0.53 17.62
CA ALA A 325 -1.41 -0.27 18.79
C ALA A 325 -0.79 0.31 20.08
N PHE A 326 0.46 0.74 20.01
CA PHE A 326 1.15 1.41 21.11
C PHE A 326 0.47 2.74 21.49
N LEU A 327 0.14 3.58 20.50
CA LEU A 327 -0.58 4.84 20.73
C LEU A 327 -1.96 4.59 21.36
N ALA A 328 -2.71 3.63 20.83
CA ALA A 328 -4.02 3.28 21.37
C ALA A 328 -3.93 2.76 22.83
N TYR A 329 -2.89 1.98 23.13
CA TYR A 329 -2.63 1.55 24.50
C TYR A 329 -2.29 2.72 25.43
N MET A 330 -1.46 3.66 24.98
CA MET A 330 -1.10 4.87 25.74
C MET A 330 -2.33 5.73 26.03
N ILE A 331 -3.15 5.99 25.02
CA ILE A 331 -4.41 6.77 25.17
C ILE A 331 -5.37 6.06 26.12
N ALA A 332 -5.58 4.75 25.92
CA ALA A 332 -6.46 3.99 26.80
C ALA A 332 -5.98 3.98 28.25
N ARG A 333 -4.66 3.94 28.47
CA ARG A 333 -4.08 4.01 29.81
C ARG A 333 -4.24 5.40 30.42
N SER A 334 -4.01 6.48 29.67
CA SER A 334 -4.09 7.86 30.18
C SER A 334 -5.53 8.27 30.53
N ILE A 335 -6.52 7.72 29.82
CA ILE A 335 -7.94 8.03 30.11
C ILE A 335 -8.48 7.13 31.22
N THR A 336 -8.18 5.84 31.18
CA THR A 336 -8.90 4.89 32.02
C THR A 336 -8.37 4.86 33.45
N ARG A 337 -7.07 5.03 33.64
CA ARG A 337 -6.46 4.98 34.98
C ARG A 337 -6.97 6.08 35.91
N PRO A 338 -7.00 7.36 35.50
CA PRO A 338 -7.58 8.42 36.36
C PRO A 338 -9.07 8.19 36.64
N ILE A 339 -9.82 7.68 35.69
CA ILE A 339 -11.26 7.39 35.91
C ILE A 339 -11.44 6.27 36.93
N ASP A 340 -10.66 5.18 36.83
CA ASP A 340 -10.72 4.06 37.79
C ASP A 340 -10.38 4.56 39.22
N GLU A 341 -9.35 5.40 39.38
CA GLU A 341 -8.95 6.01 40.65
C GLU A 341 -10.06 6.89 41.24
N ILE A 342 -10.69 7.74 40.43
CA ILE A 342 -11.82 8.59 40.85
C ILE A 342 -13.04 7.75 41.26
N VAL A 343 -13.35 6.71 40.49
CA VAL A 343 -14.49 5.81 40.82
C VAL A 343 -14.26 5.07 42.13
N GLU A 344 -13.04 4.65 42.42
CA GLU A 344 -12.67 3.97 43.68
C GLU A 344 -12.73 4.93 44.86
N ASP A 345 -12.20 6.15 44.72
CA ASP A 345 -12.34 7.20 45.74
C ASP A 345 -13.80 7.51 46.03
N PHE A 346 -14.63 7.64 44.98
CA PHE A 346 -16.05 7.87 45.15
C PHE A 346 -16.76 6.78 45.96
N LYS A 347 -16.44 5.53 45.68
CA LYS A 347 -16.97 4.36 46.43
C LYS A 347 -16.53 4.40 47.90
N ASN A 348 -15.28 4.71 48.15
CA ASN A 348 -14.71 4.78 49.50
C ASN A 348 -15.39 5.90 50.30
N ILE A 349 -15.52 7.10 49.70
CA ILE A 349 -16.21 8.25 50.30
C ILE A 349 -17.67 7.90 50.60
N ALA A 350 -18.38 7.29 49.62
CA ALA A 350 -19.77 6.89 49.82
C ALA A 350 -19.92 5.89 50.97
N HIS A 351 -19.03 4.90 51.02
CA HIS A 351 -19.02 3.89 52.08
C HIS A 351 -18.76 4.49 53.46
N ASP A 352 -17.83 5.44 53.57
CA ASP A 352 -17.49 6.10 54.79
C ASP A 352 -18.60 7.08 55.25
N ALA A 353 -19.20 7.79 54.28
CA ALA A 353 -20.31 8.68 54.54
C ALA A 353 -21.55 7.91 55.08
N VAL A 354 -21.88 6.75 54.53
CA VAL A 354 -22.97 5.88 55.03
C VAL A 354 -22.70 5.37 56.45
N LYS A 355 -21.42 5.23 56.84
CA LYS A 355 -21.02 4.88 58.21
C LYS A 355 -21.00 6.08 59.16
N GLY A 356 -21.38 7.26 58.69
CA GLY A 356 -21.37 8.48 59.48
C GLY A 356 -20.00 9.13 59.66
N ARG A 357 -18.99 8.68 58.91
CA ARG A 357 -17.67 9.34 58.94
C ARG A 357 -17.65 10.55 58.01
N LEU A 358 -17.57 11.72 58.58
CA LEU A 358 -17.66 12.98 57.86
C LEU A 358 -16.30 13.64 57.52
N ASP A 359 -15.17 12.94 57.82
CA ASP A 359 -13.81 13.43 57.51
C ASP A 359 -13.26 12.91 56.20
N VAL A 360 -14.13 12.66 55.22
CA VAL A 360 -13.78 12.13 53.91
C VAL A 360 -13.55 13.23 52.89
N ARG A 361 -12.53 13.00 52.01
CA ARG A 361 -12.22 13.91 50.91
C ARG A 361 -11.80 13.06 49.70
N ALA A 362 -12.18 13.51 48.52
CA ALA A 362 -11.67 12.97 47.26
C ALA A 362 -10.25 13.45 47.01
N ASN A 363 -9.43 12.57 46.45
CA ASN A 363 -8.07 12.89 46.02
C ASN A 363 -8.10 13.84 44.81
N THR A 364 -7.54 15.03 44.93
CA THR A 364 -7.43 16.01 43.85
C THR A 364 -6.09 15.96 43.10
N ASP A 365 -5.17 15.05 43.50
CA ASP A 365 -3.91 14.80 42.82
C ASP A 365 -4.13 13.79 41.69
N VAL A 366 -4.86 14.21 40.66
CA VAL A 366 -5.19 13.51 39.45
C VAL A 366 -4.79 14.32 38.23
N GLU A 367 -4.77 13.71 37.04
CA GLU A 367 -4.48 14.45 35.80
C GLU A 367 -5.41 15.66 35.63
N ILE A 368 -4.87 16.73 35.02
CA ILE A 368 -5.49 18.06 34.99
C ILE A 368 -6.91 18.02 34.40
N ASP A 369 -7.11 17.20 33.35
CA ASP A 369 -8.40 17.08 32.65
C ASP A 369 -9.50 16.43 33.50
N PHE A 370 -9.14 15.70 34.55
CA PHE A 370 -10.08 15.00 35.44
C PHE A 370 -10.20 15.65 36.83
N ARG A 371 -9.38 16.66 37.13
CA ARG A 371 -9.28 17.31 38.48
C ARG A 371 -10.57 18.00 38.91
N GLU A 372 -11.36 18.47 37.97
CA GLU A 372 -12.63 19.14 38.28
C GLU A 372 -13.62 18.19 38.97
N ILE A 373 -13.59 16.88 38.70
CA ILE A 373 -14.51 15.92 39.28
C ILE A 373 -14.27 15.73 40.78
N PRO A 374 -13.09 15.40 41.28
CA PRO A 374 -12.84 15.28 42.73
C PRO A 374 -12.90 16.64 43.41
N THR A 375 -12.56 17.75 42.75
CA THR A 375 -12.71 19.11 43.30
C THR A 375 -14.18 19.43 43.56
N GLY A 376 -15.04 19.24 42.54
CA GLY A 376 -16.49 19.46 42.69
C GLY A 376 -17.12 18.53 43.74
N LEU A 377 -16.66 17.25 43.82
CA LEU A 377 -17.10 16.35 44.86
C LEU A 377 -16.72 16.87 46.25
N ASN A 378 -15.50 17.37 46.43
CA ASN A 378 -15.07 17.99 47.72
C ASN A 378 -15.86 19.22 48.07
N GLU A 379 -16.29 20.04 47.09
CA GLU A 379 -17.16 21.19 47.32
C GLU A 379 -18.54 20.76 47.77
N ILE A 380 -19.13 19.70 47.14
CA ILE A 380 -20.40 19.12 47.58
C ILE A 380 -20.29 18.59 49.01
N LEU A 381 -19.25 17.82 49.29
CA LEU A 381 -19.00 17.31 50.65
C LEU A 381 -18.85 18.42 51.66
N LYS A 382 -18.14 19.49 51.34
CA LYS A 382 -17.97 20.66 52.22
C LYS A 382 -19.30 21.33 52.46
N ALA A 383 -20.11 21.55 51.41
CA ALA A 383 -21.42 22.17 51.50
C ALA A 383 -22.41 21.40 52.39
N VAL A 384 -22.26 20.08 52.51
CA VAL A 384 -23.11 19.22 53.36
C VAL A 384 -22.51 19.04 54.76
N ILE A 385 -21.23 18.79 54.86
CA ILE A 385 -20.56 18.42 56.11
C ILE A 385 -20.46 19.63 57.08
N VAL A 386 -20.16 20.80 56.54
CA VAL A 386 -19.97 22.00 57.38
C VAL A 386 -21.26 22.37 58.11
N PRO A 387 -22.46 22.46 57.50
CA PRO A 387 -23.70 22.68 58.21
C PRO A 387 -24.04 21.62 59.25
N ILE A 388 -23.82 20.33 58.92
CA ILE A 388 -24.06 19.22 59.84
C ILE A 388 -23.18 19.32 61.09
N ARG A 389 -21.88 19.59 60.93
CA ARG A 389 -20.94 19.78 62.08
C ARG A 389 -21.33 20.95 62.93
N GLU A 390 -21.72 22.06 62.33
CA GLU A 390 -22.18 23.26 63.06
C GLU A 390 -23.45 22.96 63.83
N THR A 391 -24.40 22.24 63.23
CA THR A 391 -25.62 21.78 63.91
C THR A 391 -25.29 20.89 65.12
N ILE A 392 -24.35 19.94 64.98
CA ILE A 392 -23.87 19.10 66.08
C ILE A 392 -23.23 19.96 67.16
N ARG A 393 -22.39 20.94 66.81
CA ARG A 393 -21.72 21.82 67.76
C ARG A 393 -22.74 22.62 68.58
N VAL A 394 -23.71 23.24 67.93
CA VAL A 394 -24.76 24.03 68.63
C VAL A 394 -25.64 23.12 69.47
N THR A 395 -26.04 21.97 68.96
CA THR A 395 -26.88 21.01 69.73
C THR A 395 -26.15 20.51 70.97
N ASN A 396 -24.84 20.17 70.86
CA ASN A 396 -24.05 19.78 72.03
C ASN A 396 -23.92 20.91 73.07
N ALA A 397 -23.66 22.15 72.66
CA ALA A 397 -23.63 23.28 73.53
C ALA A 397 -24.98 23.49 74.27
N LEU A 398 -26.09 23.34 73.54
CA LEU A 398 -27.41 23.41 74.15
C LEU A 398 -27.66 22.27 75.17
N ALA A 399 -27.16 21.05 74.87
CA ALA A 399 -27.25 19.89 75.76
C ALA A 399 -26.39 20.11 77.05
N GLU A 400 -25.30 20.86 76.97
CA GLU A 400 -24.49 21.31 78.13
C GLU A 400 -25.05 22.50 78.88
N GLY A 401 -26.13 23.09 78.37
CA GLY A 401 -26.80 24.22 79.04
C GLY A 401 -26.34 25.60 78.55
N GLU A 402 -25.50 25.62 77.48
CA GLU A 402 -25.03 26.88 76.84
C GLU A 402 -26.08 27.52 75.93
N LEU A 403 -27.21 27.99 76.42
CA LEU A 403 -28.39 28.42 75.63
C LEU A 403 -28.17 29.68 74.76
N LYS A 404 -27.01 30.32 74.87
CA LYS A 404 -26.68 31.54 74.09
C LYS A 404 -25.87 31.22 72.82
N GLU A 405 -25.46 29.96 72.65
CA GLU A 405 -24.76 29.52 71.38
C GLU A 405 -25.71 29.59 70.18
N ARG A 406 -25.17 30.02 69.08
CA ARG A 406 -25.86 30.24 67.80
C ARG A 406 -25.07 29.63 66.69
N VAL A 407 -25.75 29.36 65.53
CA VAL A 407 -25.13 28.95 64.29
C VAL A 407 -24.21 30.10 63.80
N LYS A 408 -22.90 29.78 63.62
CA LYS A 408 -21.85 30.75 63.21
C LYS A 408 -21.47 30.62 61.70
N VAL A 409 -21.99 29.62 61.02
CA VAL A 409 -21.69 29.34 59.61
C VAL A 409 -22.85 29.79 58.75
N ASP A 410 -22.55 30.49 57.64
CA ASP A 410 -23.56 30.84 56.64
C ASP A 410 -24.06 29.56 55.93
N MET A 411 -25.28 29.18 56.23
CA MET A 411 -25.95 28.01 55.66
C MET A 411 -26.87 28.45 54.53
N GLN A 412 -27.04 27.59 53.53
CA GLN A 412 -27.86 27.83 52.33
C GLN A 412 -28.98 26.79 52.22
N GLY A 413 -30.08 27.14 51.52
CA GLY A 413 -31.17 26.22 51.24
C GLY A 413 -31.82 25.64 52.51
N GLU A 414 -32.07 24.32 52.50
CA GLU A 414 -32.67 23.58 53.63
C GLU A 414 -31.79 23.59 54.89
N PHE A 415 -30.47 23.71 54.74
CA PHE A 415 -29.59 23.84 55.89
C PHE A 415 -29.74 25.19 56.61
N ARG A 416 -30.08 26.28 55.88
CA ARG A 416 -30.43 27.57 56.49
C ARG A 416 -31.68 27.45 57.35
N GLU A 417 -32.71 26.78 56.84
CA GLU A 417 -33.96 26.55 57.60
C GLU A 417 -33.67 25.75 58.88
N LEU A 418 -32.80 24.74 58.80
CA LEU A 418 -32.38 23.97 59.97
C LEU A 418 -31.62 24.85 60.99
N GLY A 419 -30.69 25.69 60.52
CA GLY A 419 -29.93 26.62 61.35
C GLY A 419 -30.82 27.66 62.05
N ASP A 420 -31.72 28.28 61.28
CA ASP A 420 -32.69 29.30 61.81
C ASP A 420 -33.61 28.65 62.84
N THR A 421 -34.04 27.40 62.60
CA THR A 421 -34.90 26.65 63.55
C THR A 421 -34.15 26.32 64.81
N LEU A 422 -32.85 25.93 64.71
CA LEU A 422 -32.04 25.65 65.90
C LEU A 422 -31.76 26.92 66.71
N ASP A 423 -31.47 28.05 66.06
CA ASP A 423 -31.26 29.33 66.69
C ASP A 423 -32.54 29.83 67.42
N LYS A 424 -33.70 29.68 66.77
CA LYS A 424 -34.99 30.02 67.37
C LYS A 424 -35.30 29.07 68.52
N PHE A 425 -34.99 27.78 68.45
CA PHE A 425 -35.13 26.85 69.56
C PHE A 425 -34.25 27.29 70.78
N SER A 426 -32.98 27.58 70.51
CA SER A 426 -32.02 28.06 71.50
C SER A 426 -32.48 29.35 72.17
N GLU A 427 -32.99 30.32 71.38
CA GLU A 427 -33.49 31.56 71.85
C GLU A 427 -34.74 31.36 72.77
N THR A 428 -35.63 30.53 72.29
CA THR A 428 -36.84 30.22 73.05
C THR A 428 -36.52 29.59 74.39
N LEU A 429 -35.66 28.58 74.41
CA LEU A 429 -35.15 27.94 75.63
C LEU A 429 -34.51 28.97 76.59
N ASN A 430 -33.55 29.77 76.04
CA ASN A 430 -32.87 30.77 76.85
C ASN A 430 -33.84 31.73 77.50
N ARG A 431 -34.82 32.27 76.77
CA ARG A 431 -35.85 33.16 77.26
C ARG A 431 -36.71 32.56 78.34
N ILE A 432 -37.16 31.28 78.14
CA ILE A 432 -37.98 30.62 79.14
C ILE A 432 -37.20 30.40 80.44
N ILE A 433 -35.97 29.92 80.34
CA ILE A 433 -35.11 29.61 81.48
C ILE A 433 -34.70 30.90 82.20
N ASP A 434 -34.28 31.96 81.49
CA ASP A 434 -33.87 33.22 82.04
C ASP A 434 -35.05 33.89 82.78
N ASP A 435 -36.24 33.86 82.18
CA ASP A 435 -37.44 34.44 82.80
C ASP A 435 -37.88 33.63 84.04
N SER A 436 -37.92 32.29 83.90
CA SER A 436 -38.16 31.40 85.01
C SER A 436 -37.21 31.57 86.19
N ASN A 437 -35.88 31.65 85.91
CA ASN A 437 -34.83 31.92 86.90
C ASN A 437 -35.04 33.30 87.55
N SER A 438 -35.43 34.30 86.77
CA SER A 438 -35.72 35.66 87.30
C SER A 438 -36.89 35.68 88.28
N VAL A 439 -37.93 34.93 87.95
CA VAL A 439 -39.11 34.81 88.89
C VAL A 439 -38.72 33.98 90.11
N LEU A 440 -38.01 32.87 89.97
CA LEU A 440 -37.52 32.07 91.08
C LEU A 440 -36.54 32.84 92.00
N THR A 441 -35.71 33.70 91.43
CA THR A 441 -34.80 34.58 92.16
C THR A 441 -35.59 35.67 92.93
N ALA A 442 -36.70 36.20 92.37
CA ALA A 442 -37.57 37.09 93.06
C ALA A 442 -38.28 36.39 94.25
N PHE A 443 -38.66 35.09 94.10
CA PHE A 443 -39.19 34.29 95.19
C PHE A 443 -38.18 34.17 96.35
N GLN A 444 -36.89 33.99 96.09
CA GLN A 444 -35.84 33.90 97.11
C GLN A 444 -35.75 35.24 97.95
N LYS A 445 -36.14 36.38 97.31
CA LYS A 445 -36.15 37.69 97.93
C LYS A 445 -37.49 38.08 98.53
N ASN A 446 -38.44 37.08 98.60
CA ASN A 446 -39.84 37.33 99.06
C ASN A 446 -40.64 38.35 98.18
N ASP A 447 -40.20 38.52 96.93
CA ASP A 447 -40.95 39.32 95.94
C ASP A 447 -41.75 38.35 95.05
N PHE A 448 -43.02 38.19 95.33
CA PHE A 448 -43.95 37.35 94.63
C PHE A 448 -44.82 38.13 93.61
N LYS A 449 -44.50 39.39 93.34
CA LYS A 449 -45.22 40.24 92.39
C LYS A 449 -44.67 40.11 90.97
N ARG A 450 -43.48 39.53 90.77
CA ARG A 450 -42.85 39.39 89.50
C ARG A 450 -43.50 38.19 88.75
N GLU A 451 -44.30 38.49 87.75
CA GLU A 451 -44.99 37.54 86.88
C GLU A 451 -44.03 36.92 85.86
N ILE A 452 -44.36 35.71 85.39
CA ILE A 452 -43.71 35.10 84.22
C ILE A 452 -44.14 35.92 83.00
N LEU A 453 -43.16 36.41 82.23
CA LEU A 453 -43.39 37.16 80.99
C LEU A 453 -43.36 36.30 79.75
N VAL A 454 -42.63 35.16 79.79
CA VAL A 454 -42.43 34.27 78.67
C VAL A 454 -43.20 32.96 78.93
N HIS A 455 -44.35 32.86 78.32
CA HIS A 455 -45.14 31.60 78.37
C HIS A 455 -44.64 30.55 77.40
N GLY A 456 -44.23 29.38 77.87
CA GLY A 456 -43.82 28.27 77.07
C GLY A 456 -44.97 27.70 76.23
N GLN A 457 -44.65 26.92 75.24
CA GLN A 457 -45.60 26.11 74.49
C GLN A 457 -45.31 24.60 74.72
N GLY A 458 -46.31 23.69 74.53
CA GLY A 458 -46.13 22.28 74.78
C GLY A 458 -45.73 22.01 76.22
N ASP A 459 -44.74 21.20 76.46
CA ASP A 459 -44.24 20.81 77.77
C ASP A 459 -43.60 21.97 78.55
N PHE A 460 -43.02 22.94 77.81
CA PHE A 460 -42.53 24.17 78.43
C PHE A 460 -43.63 25.03 79.06
N LYS A 461 -44.87 24.90 78.59
CA LYS A 461 -46.02 25.58 79.20
C LYS A 461 -46.32 25.02 80.60
N LEU A 462 -46.16 23.72 80.80
CA LEU A 462 -46.31 23.12 82.12
C LEU A 462 -45.32 23.72 83.17
N LEU A 463 -44.09 23.96 82.74
CA LEU A 463 -43.05 24.59 83.56
C LEU A 463 -43.44 26.05 83.91
N THR A 464 -43.77 26.85 82.88
CA THR A 464 -44.07 28.28 83.09
C THR A 464 -45.37 28.49 83.85
N ASP A 465 -46.42 27.72 83.56
CA ASP A 465 -47.70 27.73 84.27
C ASP A 465 -47.51 27.24 85.70
N GLY A 466 -46.72 26.19 85.95
CA GLY A 466 -46.41 25.72 87.30
C GLY A 466 -45.65 26.76 88.19
N ILE A 467 -44.72 27.50 87.60
CA ILE A 467 -44.00 28.60 88.27
C ILE A 467 -45.00 29.74 88.57
N GLU A 468 -45.83 30.09 87.60
CA GLU A 468 -46.83 31.15 87.78
C GLU A 468 -47.88 30.77 88.81
N GLU A 469 -48.40 29.52 88.76
CA GLU A 469 -49.31 29.02 89.78
C GLU A 469 -48.68 29.07 91.22
N THR A 470 -47.41 28.64 91.29
CA THR A 470 -46.64 28.71 92.54
C THR A 470 -46.49 30.16 93.02
N ARG A 471 -46.21 31.10 92.09
CA ARG A 471 -46.14 32.53 92.35
C ARG A 471 -47.45 33.02 92.95
N GLU A 472 -48.60 32.77 92.33
CA GLU A 472 -49.90 33.21 92.78
C GLU A 472 -50.24 32.65 94.17
N VAL A 473 -49.90 31.39 94.41
CA VAL A 473 -50.11 30.81 95.76
C VAL A 473 -49.25 31.47 96.79
N LEU A 474 -47.94 31.70 96.52
CA LEU A 474 -47.05 32.36 97.45
C LEU A 474 -47.44 33.82 97.69
N ASP A 475 -47.86 34.57 96.67
CA ASP A 475 -48.28 35.95 96.79
C ASP A 475 -49.55 36.00 97.68
N ARG A 476 -50.51 35.14 97.44
CA ARG A 476 -51.72 35.00 98.19
C ARG A 476 -51.44 34.64 99.68
N VAL A 477 -50.63 33.67 99.95
CA VAL A 477 -50.26 33.23 101.28
C VAL A 477 -49.51 34.38 102.01
N THR A 478 -48.62 35.08 101.35
CA THR A 478 -47.80 36.14 101.91
C THR A 478 -48.68 37.37 102.23
N THR A 479 -49.60 37.71 101.36
CA THR A 479 -50.55 38.78 101.54
C THR A 479 -51.51 38.48 102.73
N GLN A 480 -52.02 37.25 102.74
CA GLN A 480 -52.89 36.80 103.84
C GLN A 480 -52.16 36.80 105.18
N ARG A 481 -50.87 36.39 105.22
CA ARG A 481 -50.04 36.45 106.39
C ARG A 481 -49.79 37.90 106.84
N ARG A 482 -49.49 38.85 105.89
CA ARG A 482 -49.33 40.28 106.19
C ARG A 482 -50.62 40.89 106.75
N GLU A 483 -51.76 40.54 106.16
CA GLU A 483 -53.05 41.00 106.69
C GLU A 483 -53.31 40.46 108.09
N THR A 484 -52.96 39.19 108.34
CA THR A 484 -53.10 38.59 109.66
C THR A 484 -52.11 39.19 110.71
N GLU A 485 -50.84 39.43 110.29
CA GLU A 485 -49.86 40.16 111.15
C GLU A 485 -50.29 41.59 111.42
N ASN A 486 -50.80 42.32 110.41
CA ASN A 486 -51.29 43.68 110.64
C ASN A 486 -52.53 43.66 111.52
N ALA A 487 -53.46 42.75 111.36
CA ALA A 487 -54.64 42.60 112.25
C ALA A 487 -54.28 42.21 113.70
N LEU A 488 -53.11 41.44 113.86
CA LEU A 488 -52.55 41.16 115.17
C LEU A 488 -51.83 42.35 115.83
N LEU A 489 -51.35 43.32 115.05
CA LEU A 489 -50.71 44.54 115.53
C LEU A 489 -51.71 45.66 115.84
N GLU A 490 -52.91 45.59 115.29
CA GLU A 490 -54.00 46.49 115.53
C GLU A 490 -54.95 46.08 116.66
N ALA A 491 -54.85 44.83 117.22
CA ALA A 491 -55.57 44.27 118.33
C ALA A 491 -54.76 44.38 119.62
#